data_9cd1fdc3c571f69235f88243ca11988f
#
_entry.id   9cd1fdc3c571f69235f88243ca11988f
#
_cell.length_a   1.000
_cell.length_b   1.000
_cell.length_c   1.000
_cell.angle_alpha   90.00
_cell.angle_beta   90.00
_cell.angle_gamma   90.00
#
_symmetry.space_group_name_H-M   'P 1'
#
loop_
_entity.id
_entity.type
_entity.pdbx_description
1 polymer ?
#
loop_
_entity_poly.entity_id
_entity_poly.type
_entity_poly.pdbx_seq_one_letter_code
_entity_poly.pdbx_strand_id
1 'polypeptide(L)'
;AYFNDAQRQATKDAGRIAGLNVRRIINEPTAAALAYGLDNGRTQTVMVYDLGGGTFDVSLIRIGDGIVQVLSTCGDNYLGGDDFDERIVHWMAEQCKASHGVDLTTDRVAMQRLREEAEKAKKELSSAKQTELSLPFLTTTAQGALHLQLTLTRAKFEELCADLIERTALPVRNALSDARLSASDLDQVLLVGGSTRIPAVQAKVMRMTGLEPSRSLNPDECVALGAAVQAGRLGGVALTGPGEGLLLMDVTPLTLSIETVGGVATHLIERNSTIPTRFSKVFTTAAPFQNTVEIKVLQGEREFARDNKLLGTFTLRGIKRAWAGVPKIEVTFDIDANGIVMVRARDMDTGKEQSITISGTSNLSEAEITRAMRDAAAFAGQDRERKAALE
;
A
#
# COMPACT_ATOMS: atom_id res chain seq x y z
N ALA A 1 0.79 1.30 -2.08
CA ALA A 1 0.31 0.26 -1.16
C ALA A 1 -0.19 0.90 0.14
N TYR A 2 -1.28 0.37 0.66
CA TYR A 2 -1.83 0.76 1.95
C TYR A 2 -0.97 0.24 3.09
N PHE A 3 0.18 0.82 3.30
CA PHE A 3 1.01 0.47 4.43
C PHE A 3 0.34 0.88 5.73
N ASN A 4 0.19 -0.08 6.64
CA ASN A 4 -0.14 0.21 8.03
C ASN A 4 1.09 0.78 8.76
N ASP A 5 0.88 1.28 9.99
CA ASP A 5 1.95 1.93 10.76
C ASP A 5 3.18 1.05 10.96
N ALA A 6 2.98 -0.27 11.16
CA ALA A 6 4.07 -1.22 11.28
C ALA A 6 4.95 -1.27 10.03
N GLN A 7 4.31 -1.30 8.85
CA GLN A 7 5.01 -1.34 7.56
C GLN A 7 5.71 -0.01 7.27
N ARG A 8 5.12 1.13 7.65
CA ARG A 8 5.75 2.46 7.56
C ARG A 8 7.00 2.53 8.42
N GLN A 9 6.90 2.12 9.67
CA GLN A 9 8.07 2.08 10.57
C GLN A 9 9.13 1.12 10.06
N ALA A 10 8.77 -0.09 9.61
CA ALA A 10 9.70 -1.05 9.03
C ALA A 10 10.45 -0.49 7.81
N THR A 11 9.75 0.28 6.95
CA THR A 11 10.37 0.96 5.80
C THR A 11 11.41 1.99 6.27
N LYS A 12 11.07 2.77 7.31
CA LYS A 12 12.00 3.74 7.91
C LYS A 12 13.22 3.05 8.51
N ASP A 13 13.00 1.95 9.22
CA ASP A 13 14.06 1.18 9.87
C ASP A 13 14.96 0.49 8.84
N ALA A 14 14.39 -0.03 7.74
CA ALA A 14 15.17 -0.59 6.63
C ALA A 14 16.13 0.44 6.02
N GLY A 15 15.67 1.67 5.81
CA GLY A 15 16.54 2.76 5.36
C GLY A 15 17.67 3.08 6.36
N ARG A 16 17.36 3.08 7.67
CA ARG A 16 18.35 3.29 8.73
C ARG A 16 19.38 2.15 8.77
N ILE A 17 18.94 0.90 8.64
CA ILE A 17 19.83 -0.29 8.59
C ILE A 17 20.76 -0.21 7.39
N ALA A 18 20.27 0.27 6.24
CA ALA A 18 21.09 0.54 5.07
C ALA A 18 22.05 1.75 5.23
N GLY A 19 22.10 2.37 6.40
CA GLY A 19 22.98 3.52 6.69
C GLY A 19 22.46 4.86 6.17
N LEU A 20 21.19 4.93 5.75
CA LEU A 20 20.60 6.15 5.22
C LEU A 20 19.98 7.01 6.33
N ASN A 21 20.09 8.34 6.17
CA ASN A 21 19.38 9.29 7.02
C ASN A 21 17.96 9.51 6.50
N VAL A 22 17.01 8.70 6.98
CA VAL A 22 15.61 8.77 6.58
C VAL A 22 14.96 10.02 7.18
N ARG A 23 14.74 11.03 6.35
CA ARG A 23 14.16 12.32 6.74
C ARG A 23 12.63 12.28 6.77
N ARG A 24 12.02 11.58 5.82
CA ARG A 24 10.56 11.48 5.67
C ARG A 24 10.18 10.21 4.92
N ILE A 25 8.99 9.67 5.23
CA ILE A 25 8.27 8.71 4.40
C ILE A 25 7.24 9.50 3.58
N ILE A 26 7.09 9.15 2.31
CA ILE A 26 6.12 9.74 1.39
C ILE A 26 5.28 8.61 0.78
N ASN A 27 4.00 8.83 0.60
CA ASN A 27 3.13 7.85 -0.04
C ASN A 27 3.35 7.82 -1.56
N GLU A 28 3.20 6.63 -2.16
CA GLU A 28 3.41 6.40 -3.59
C GLU A 28 2.61 7.35 -4.50
N PRO A 29 1.28 7.57 -4.30
CA PRO A 29 0.52 8.48 -5.15
C PRO A 29 1.00 9.93 -5.06
N THR A 30 1.43 10.37 -3.87
CA THR A 30 2.00 11.71 -3.69
C THR A 30 3.33 11.84 -4.41
N ALA A 31 4.18 10.81 -4.34
CA ALA A 31 5.44 10.76 -5.09
C ALA A 31 5.18 10.78 -6.60
N ALA A 32 4.27 9.94 -7.10
CA ALA A 32 3.91 9.94 -8.51
C ALA A 32 3.43 11.32 -8.99
N ALA A 33 2.56 11.99 -8.23
CA ALA A 33 2.10 13.34 -8.56
C ALA A 33 3.24 14.36 -8.65
N LEU A 34 4.23 14.27 -7.74
CA LEU A 34 5.44 15.11 -7.79
C LEU A 34 6.28 14.87 -9.05
N ALA A 35 6.43 13.60 -9.45
CA ALA A 35 7.20 13.23 -10.65
C ALA A 35 6.57 13.79 -11.93
N TYR A 36 5.25 13.81 -12.00
CA TYR A 36 4.53 14.38 -13.13
C TYR A 36 4.64 15.91 -13.23
N GLY A 37 5.18 16.59 -12.21
CA GLY A 37 5.43 18.02 -12.26
C GLY A 37 4.16 18.86 -12.47
N LEU A 38 3.04 18.43 -11.87
CA LEU A 38 1.70 18.97 -12.14
C LEU A 38 1.46 20.37 -11.55
N ASP A 39 2.42 20.95 -10.85
CA ASP A 39 2.31 22.32 -10.36
C ASP A 39 2.62 23.32 -11.48
N ASN A 40 1.60 23.59 -12.30
CA ASN A 40 1.65 24.55 -13.39
C ASN A 40 0.93 25.88 -13.07
N GLY A 41 0.72 26.16 -11.78
CA GLY A 41 0.03 27.35 -11.30
C GLY A 41 -1.50 27.31 -11.45
N ARG A 42 -2.06 26.14 -11.79
CA ARG A 42 -3.53 25.93 -11.84
C ARG A 42 -3.92 24.84 -10.86
N THR A 43 -5.03 25.05 -10.16
CA THR A 43 -5.61 24.01 -9.32
C THR A 43 -6.17 22.90 -10.21
N GLN A 44 -5.74 21.66 -9.97
CA GLN A 44 -6.15 20.46 -10.71
C GLN A 44 -6.55 19.35 -9.74
N THR A 45 -7.54 18.57 -10.13
CA THR A 45 -7.93 17.33 -9.45
C THR A 45 -7.46 16.14 -10.28
N VAL A 46 -6.57 15.35 -9.73
CA VAL A 46 -5.88 14.27 -10.42
C VAL A 46 -6.22 12.93 -9.77
N MET A 47 -6.55 11.94 -10.57
CA MET A 47 -6.63 10.55 -10.12
C MET A 47 -5.29 9.85 -10.37
N VAL A 48 -4.68 9.30 -9.35
CA VAL A 48 -3.56 8.36 -9.46
C VAL A 48 -4.13 6.95 -9.38
N TYR A 49 -3.97 6.20 -10.44
CA TYR A 49 -4.41 4.81 -10.58
C TYR A 49 -3.17 3.93 -10.60
N ASP A 50 -2.88 3.28 -9.49
CA ASP A 50 -1.67 2.49 -9.26
C ASP A 50 -2.01 1.00 -9.20
N LEU A 51 -1.64 0.27 -10.27
CA LEU A 51 -1.77 -1.18 -10.34
C LEU A 51 -0.39 -1.80 -10.46
N GLY A 52 0.14 -2.20 -9.30
CA GLY A 52 1.45 -2.82 -9.17
C GLY A 52 1.45 -4.33 -9.38
N GLY A 53 2.46 -5.00 -8.82
CA GLY A 53 2.57 -6.46 -8.85
C GLY A 53 1.58 -7.18 -7.94
N GLY A 54 1.36 -6.68 -6.72
CA GLY A 54 0.53 -7.34 -5.71
C GLY A 54 -0.62 -6.51 -5.16
N THR A 55 -0.67 -5.19 -5.42
CA THR A 55 -1.69 -4.30 -4.89
C THR A 55 -2.24 -3.38 -5.96
N PHE A 56 -3.48 -2.96 -5.74
CA PHE A 56 -4.14 -1.90 -6.49
C PHE A 56 -4.52 -0.76 -5.55
N ASP A 57 -4.13 0.46 -5.91
CA ASP A 57 -4.45 1.67 -5.16
C ASP A 57 -4.96 2.77 -6.09
N VAL A 58 -5.94 3.52 -5.63
CA VAL A 58 -6.42 4.71 -6.32
C VAL A 58 -6.47 5.87 -5.34
N SER A 59 -5.91 7.02 -5.73
CA SER A 59 -5.91 8.21 -4.91
C SER A 59 -6.38 9.42 -5.71
N LEU A 60 -7.19 10.25 -5.09
CA LEU A 60 -7.60 11.54 -5.63
C LEU A 60 -6.77 12.63 -4.97
N ILE A 61 -6.12 13.45 -5.79
CA ILE A 61 -5.16 14.45 -5.34
C ILE A 61 -5.56 15.79 -5.93
N ARG A 62 -5.61 16.82 -5.09
CA ARG A 62 -5.71 18.20 -5.53
C ARG A 62 -4.34 18.85 -5.50
N ILE A 63 -3.97 19.47 -6.62
CA ILE A 63 -2.67 20.12 -6.80
C ILE A 63 -2.94 21.55 -7.23
N GLY A 64 -2.34 22.50 -6.55
CA GLY A 64 -2.45 23.92 -6.87
C GLY A 64 -2.01 24.79 -5.69
N ASP A 65 -1.74 26.05 -5.95
CA ASP A 65 -1.37 27.07 -4.95
C ASP A 65 -0.19 26.65 -4.04
N GLY A 66 0.76 25.88 -4.57
CA GLY A 66 1.88 25.35 -3.80
C GLY A 66 1.51 24.20 -2.86
N ILE A 67 0.35 23.56 -3.02
CA ILE A 67 -0.13 22.45 -2.18
C ILE A 67 -0.41 21.22 -3.03
N VAL A 68 0.06 20.06 -2.57
CA VAL A 68 -0.36 18.74 -3.05
C VAL A 68 -1.13 18.09 -1.91
N GLN A 69 -2.44 18.00 -2.06
CA GLN A 69 -3.36 17.48 -1.05
C GLN A 69 -4.01 16.20 -1.54
N VAL A 70 -3.83 15.09 -0.82
CA VAL A 70 -4.64 13.88 -1.02
C VAL A 70 -6.03 14.14 -0.46
N LEU A 71 -7.06 13.93 -1.26
CA LEU A 71 -8.46 14.09 -0.88
C LEU A 71 -9.05 12.78 -0.34
N SER A 72 -8.74 11.70 -1.02
CA SER A 72 -9.15 10.35 -0.64
C SER A 72 -8.22 9.33 -1.26
N THR A 73 -8.21 8.14 -0.66
CA THR A 73 -7.49 6.98 -1.17
C THR A 73 -8.28 5.71 -0.85
N CYS A 74 -8.26 4.76 -1.78
CA CYS A 74 -8.94 3.47 -1.66
C CYS A 74 -8.16 2.42 -2.47
N GLY A 75 -8.21 1.14 -2.09
CA GLY A 75 -7.46 0.12 -2.82
C GLY A 75 -7.93 -1.32 -2.53
N ASP A 76 -7.21 -2.26 -3.13
CA ASP A 76 -7.34 -3.70 -2.92
C ASP A 76 -5.94 -4.29 -2.77
N ASN A 77 -5.60 -4.72 -1.55
CA ASN A 77 -4.28 -5.26 -1.20
C ASN A 77 -4.04 -6.68 -1.73
N TYR A 78 -5.01 -7.25 -2.41
CA TYR A 78 -5.00 -8.59 -2.98
C TYR A 78 -5.35 -8.56 -4.48
N LEU A 79 -4.95 -7.49 -5.17
CA LEU A 79 -5.16 -7.33 -6.60
C LEU A 79 -3.92 -6.69 -7.24
N GLY A 80 -3.23 -7.45 -8.05
CA GLY A 80 -2.02 -6.97 -8.74
C GLY A 80 -1.62 -7.85 -9.90
N GLY A 81 -0.49 -7.55 -10.52
CA GLY A 81 0.06 -8.27 -11.66
C GLY A 81 0.23 -9.76 -11.44
N ASP A 82 0.51 -10.18 -10.20
CA ASP A 82 0.67 -11.58 -9.83
C ASP A 82 -0.65 -12.37 -9.99
N ASP A 83 -1.80 -11.73 -9.74
CA ASP A 83 -3.09 -12.37 -9.98
C ASP A 83 -3.35 -12.59 -11.47
N PHE A 84 -2.91 -11.66 -12.33
CA PHE A 84 -2.98 -11.82 -13.77
C PHE A 84 -2.07 -12.95 -14.25
N ASP A 85 -0.88 -13.09 -13.69
CA ASP A 85 0.03 -14.19 -13.97
C ASP A 85 -0.58 -15.54 -13.57
N GLU A 86 -1.17 -15.65 -12.40
CA GLU A 86 -1.83 -16.87 -11.94
C GLU A 86 -3.00 -17.29 -12.86
N ARG A 87 -3.70 -16.36 -13.51
CA ARG A 87 -4.71 -16.70 -14.53
C ARG A 87 -4.08 -17.41 -15.74
N ILE A 88 -2.93 -16.93 -16.19
CA ILE A 88 -2.18 -17.56 -17.29
C ILE A 88 -1.61 -18.91 -16.85
N VAL A 89 -1.07 -19.01 -15.64
CA VAL A 89 -0.54 -20.25 -15.06
C VAL A 89 -1.62 -21.34 -15.01
N HIS A 90 -2.78 -21.01 -14.46
CA HIS A 90 -3.91 -21.94 -14.40
C HIS A 90 -4.34 -22.38 -15.81
N TRP A 91 -4.47 -21.44 -16.75
CA TRP A 91 -4.82 -21.78 -18.12
C TRP A 91 -3.78 -22.71 -18.77
N MET A 92 -2.46 -22.46 -18.61
CA MET A 92 -1.41 -23.33 -19.13
C MET A 92 -1.46 -24.74 -18.51
N ALA A 93 -1.69 -24.81 -17.18
CA ALA A 93 -1.82 -26.10 -16.48
C ALA A 93 -3.04 -26.91 -16.97
N GLU A 94 -4.17 -26.25 -17.19
CA GLU A 94 -5.38 -26.85 -17.77
C GLU A 94 -5.14 -27.34 -19.20
N GLN A 95 -4.46 -26.55 -20.05
CA GLN A 95 -4.11 -26.98 -21.42
C GLN A 95 -3.17 -28.19 -21.40
N CYS A 96 -2.19 -28.22 -20.50
CA CYS A 96 -1.31 -29.36 -20.32
C CYS A 96 -2.08 -30.63 -19.89
N LYS A 97 -2.98 -30.48 -18.92
CA LYS A 97 -3.83 -31.57 -18.46
C LYS A 97 -4.75 -32.09 -19.55
N ALA A 98 -5.34 -31.20 -20.33
CA ALA A 98 -6.23 -31.57 -21.44
C ALA A 98 -5.51 -32.27 -22.59
N SER A 99 -4.28 -31.82 -22.93
CA SER A 99 -3.54 -32.37 -24.09
C SER A 99 -2.66 -33.57 -23.76
N HIS A 100 -2.13 -33.64 -22.54
CA HIS A 100 -1.15 -34.67 -22.13
C HIS A 100 -1.61 -35.53 -20.95
N GLY A 101 -2.75 -35.22 -20.32
CA GLY A 101 -3.24 -35.96 -19.14
C GLY A 101 -2.42 -35.72 -17.87
N VAL A 102 -1.50 -34.76 -17.87
CA VAL A 102 -0.56 -34.50 -16.76
C VAL A 102 -1.04 -33.34 -15.92
N ASP A 103 -1.16 -33.56 -14.62
CA ASP A 103 -1.48 -32.53 -13.65
C ASP A 103 -0.18 -31.92 -13.09
N LEU A 104 0.11 -30.69 -13.47
CA LEU A 104 1.33 -29.97 -13.07
C LEU A 104 1.24 -29.35 -11.68
N THR A 105 0.06 -29.28 -11.05
CA THR A 105 -0.14 -28.55 -9.78
C THR A 105 0.67 -29.08 -8.61
N THR A 106 1.09 -30.35 -8.68
CA THR A 106 1.93 -31.01 -7.66
C THR A 106 3.43 -30.88 -7.92
N ASP A 107 3.84 -30.46 -9.13
CA ASP A 107 5.24 -30.27 -9.51
C ASP A 107 5.65 -28.81 -9.29
N ARG A 108 6.34 -28.55 -8.18
CA ARG A 108 6.77 -27.19 -7.80
C ARG A 108 7.71 -26.54 -8.82
N VAL A 109 8.58 -27.35 -9.45
CA VAL A 109 9.55 -26.85 -10.44
C VAL A 109 8.82 -26.45 -11.72
N ALA A 110 7.92 -27.32 -12.21
CA ALA A 110 7.08 -27.00 -13.36
C ALA A 110 6.23 -25.75 -13.10
N MET A 111 5.57 -25.67 -11.94
CA MET A 111 4.75 -24.50 -11.58
C MET A 111 5.54 -23.20 -11.51
N GLN A 112 6.78 -23.23 -11.02
CA GLN A 112 7.65 -22.05 -11.01
C GLN A 112 7.97 -21.59 -12.44
N ARG A 113 8.30 -22.52 -13.32
CA ARG A 113 8.56 -22.22 -14.73
C ARG A 113 7.32 -21.71 -15.47
N LEU A 114 6.13 -22.21 -15.12
CA LEU A 114 4.87 -21.65 -15.63
C LEU A 114 4.70 -20.18 -15.21
N ARG A 115 5.01 -19.82 -13.95
CA ARG A 115 4.91 -18.44 -13.46
C ARG A 115 5.85 -17.49 -14.21
N GLU A 116 7.10 -17.91 -14.41
CA GLU A 116 8.09 -17.11 -15.14
C GLU A 116 7.64 -16.85 -16.60
N GLU A 117 7.15 -17.90 -17.28
CA GLU A 117 6.66 -17.75 -18.65
C GLU A 117 5.33 -16.97 -18.71
N ALA A 118 4.46 -17.09 -17.69
CA ALA A 118 3.22 -16.32 -17.58
C ALA A 118 3.50 -14.81 -17.45
N GLU A 119 4.42 -14.42 -16.56
CA GLU A 119 4.81 -13.03 -16.39
C GLU A 119 5.40 -12.44 -17.68
N LYS A 120 6.27 -13.19 -18.35
CA LYS A 120 6.84 -12.82 -19.65
C LYS A 120 5.73 -12.60 -20.68
N ALA A 121 4.81 -13.55 -20.80
CA ALA A 121 3.68 -13.48 -21.72
C ALA A 121 2.77 -12.28 -21.44
N LYS A 122 2.43 -12.02 -20.17
CA LYS A 122 1.67 -10.84 -19.76
C LYS A 122 2.34 -9.55 -20.24
N LYS A 123 3.66 -9.43 -20.05
CA LYS A 123 4.44 -8.25 -20.50
C LYS A 123 4.41 -8.11 -22.02
N GLU A 124 4.64 -9.19 -22.76
CA GLU A 124 4.62 -9.19 -24.23
C GLU A 124 3.24 -8.83 -24.80
N LEU A 125 2.16 -9.34 -24.20
CA LEU A 125 0.79 -9.06 -24.62
C LEU A 125 0.35 -7.60 -24.37
N SER A 126 1.12 -6.82 -23.63
CA SER A 126 0.89 -5.38 -23.52
C SER A 126 1.16 -4.64 -24.86
N SER A 127 2.03 -5.17 -25.70
CA SER A 127 2.36 -4.62 -27.02
C SER A 127 1.94 -5.54 -28.17
N ALA A 128 2.13 -6.85 -28.06
CA ALA A 128 1.80 -7.83 -29.10
C ALA A 128 0.32 -8.28 -29.01
N LYS A 129 -0.25 -8.77 -30.12
CA LYS A 129 -1.61 -9.35 -30.16
C LYS A 129 -1.62 -10.82 -29.75
N GLN A 130 -0.50 -11.51 -29.79
CA GLN A 130 -0.30 -12.89 -29.36
C GLN A 130 1.15 -13.12 -29.00
N THR A 131 1.42 -14.16 -28.23
CA THR A 131 2.76 -14.63 -27.85
C THR A 131 2.81 -16.13 -27.81
N GLU A 132 4.00 -16.68 -28.08
CA GLU A 132 4.28 -18.10 -27.99
C GLU A 132 4.85 -18.46 -26.62
N LEU A 133 4.21 -19.41 -25.94
CA LEU A 133 4.64 -19.95 -24.67
C LEU A 133 5.41 -21.25 -24.95
N SER A 134 6.70 -21.27 -24.69
CA SER A 134 7.57 -22.40 -24.97
C SER A 134 8.30 -22.88 -23.73
N LEU A 135 7.92 -24.03 -23.21
CA LEU A 135 8.46 -24.63 -22.00
C LEU A 135 9.02 -26.03 -22.32
N PRO A 136 10.24 -26.11 -22.90
CA PRO A 136 10.89 -27.39 -23.17
C PRO A 136 11.28 -28.07 -21.86
N PHE A 137 11.19 -29.39 -21.83
CA PHE A 137 11.54 -30.25 -20.67
C PHE A 137 10.84 -29.74 -19.38
N LEU A 138 9.53 -29.49 -19.47
CA LEU A 138 8.75 -28.93 -18.36
C LEU A 138 8.68 -29.89 -17.18
N THR A 139 8.40 -31.18 -17.46
CA THR A 139 8.41 -32.27 -16.46
C THR A 139 8.72 -33.56 -17.14
N THR A 140 8.88 -34.65 -16.36
CA THR A 140 9.10 -35.99 -16.86
C THR A 140 7.89 -36.87 -16.59
N THR A 141 7.42 -37.57 -17.59
CA THR A 141 6.30 -38.52 -17.51
C THR A 141 6.79 -39.97 -17.78
N ALA A 142 5.90 -40.93 -17.62
CA ALA A 142 6.20 -42.35 -17.99
C ALA A 142 6.54 -42.51 -19.49
N GLN A 143 6.11 -41.58 -20.34
CA GLN A 143 6.37 -41.56 -21.79
C GLN A 143 7.62 -40.75 -22.15
N GLY A 144 8.31 -40.18 -21.19
CA GLY A 144 9.51 -39.34 -21.38
C GLY A 144 9.33 -37.90 -21.00
N ALA A 145 10.23 -37.03 -21.49
CA ALA A 145 10.20 -35.60 -21.20
C ALA A 145 8.97 -34.94 -21.86
N LEU A 146 8.25 -34.13 -21.09
CA LEU A 146 7.11 -33.37 -21.56
C LEU A 146 7.55 -31.95 -21.93
N HIS A 147 7.12 -31.49 -23.10
CA HIS A 147 7.31 -30.14 -23.60
C HIS A 147 5.95 -29.49 -23.76
N LEU A 148 5.80 -28.26 -23.29
CA LEU A 148 4.57 -27.50 -23.47
C LEU A 148 4.83 -26.35 -24.46
N GLN A 149 4.04 -26.29 -25.51
CA GLN A 149 4.04 -25.21 -26.47
C GLN A 149 2.62 -24.77 -26.74
N LEU A 150 2.33 -23.50 -26.47
CA LEU A 150 1.01 -22.91 -26.61
C LEU A 150 1.11 -21.51 -27.22
N THR A 151 0.04 -21.07 -27.89
CA THR A 151 -0.11 -19.69 -28.32
C THR A 151 -1.16 -19.02 -27.44
N LEU A 152 -0.80 -17.91 -26.80
CA LEU A 152 -1.72 -17.09 -26.02
C LEU A 152 -2.01 -15.78 -26.77
N THR A 153 -3.28 -15.55 -27.09
CA THR A 153 -3.69 -14.29 -27.69
C THR A 153 -4.05 -13.26 -26.60
N ARG A 154 -3.90 -11.96 -26.92
CA ARG A 154 -4.36 -10.88 -26.03
C ARG A 154 -5.84 -11.00 -25.70
N ALA A 155 -6.69 -11.32 -26.67
CA ALA A 155 -8.12 -11.52 -26.43
C ALA A 155 -8.40 -12.62 -25.40
N LYS A 156 -7.66 -13.75 -25.46
CA LYS A 156 -7.79 -14.83 -24.48
C LYS A 156 -7.27 -14.41 -23.10
N PHE A 157 -6.15 -13.68 -23.04
CA PHE A 157 -5.63 -13.12 -21.79
C PHE A 157 -6.64 -12.16 -21.14
N GLU A 158 -7.22 -11.25 -21.93
CA GLU A 158 -8.22 -10.31 -21.44
C GLU A 158 -9.51 -11.00 -20.96
N GLU A 159 -9.92 -12.09 -21.62
CA GLU A 159 -11.03 -12.96 -21.18
C GLU A 159 -10.73 -13.60 -19.81
N LEU A 160 -9.52 -14.19 -19.65
CA LEU A 160 -9.08 -14.83 -18.41
C LEU A 160 -9.01 -13.86 -17.22
N CYS A 161 -8.75 -12.58 -17.49
CA CYS A 161 -8.52 -11.56 -16.48
C CYS A 161 -9.66 -10.54 -16.34
N ALA A 162 -10.80 -10.75 -17.03
CA ALA A 162 -11.89 -9.78 -17.08
C ALA A 162 -12.44 -9.40 -15.70
N ASP A 163 -12.57 -10.37 -14.80
CA ASP A 163 -13.02 -10.17 -13.42
C ASP A 163 -12.02 -9.37 -12.58
N LEU A 164 -10.71 -9.57 -12.77
CA LEU A 164 -9.65 -8.82 -12.09
C LEU A 164 -9.69 -7.34 -12.50
N ILE A 165 -9.87 -7.08 -13.81
CA ILE A 165 -10.00 -5.72 -14.33
C ILE A 165 -11.27 -5.05 -13.78
N GLU A 166 -12.39 -5.80 -13.69
CA GLU A 166 -13.64 -5.26 -13.15
C GLU A 166 -13.53 -4.93 -11.66
N ARG A 167 -12.79 -5.70 -10.88
CA ARG A 167 -12.55 -5.45 -9.45
C ARG A 167 -11.97 -4.06 -9.19
N THR A 168 -11.18 -3.50 -10.10
CA THR A 168 -10.62 -2.14 -9.94
C THR A 168 -11.70 -1.05 -9.89
N ALA A 169 -12.90 -1.31 -10.42
CA ALA A 169 -13.95 -0.32 -10.48
C ALA A 169 -14.52 0.06 -9.10
N LEU A 170 -14.54 -0.87 -8.15
CA LEU A 170 -15.07 -0.60 -6.81
C LEU A 170 -14.21 0.40 -6.02
N PRO A 171 -12.87 0.22 -5.89
CA PRO A 171 -12.02 1.22 -5.26
C PRO A 171 -12.09 2.60 -5.92
N VAL A 172 -12.17 2.67 -7.25
CA VAL A 172 -12.33 3.94 -7.98
C VAL A 172 -13.61 4.67 -7.56
N ARG A 173 -14.75 3.96 -7.54
CA ARG A 173 -16.02 4.54 -7.11
C ARG A 173 -15.99 4.99 -5.65
N ASN A 174 -15.39 4.18 -4.78
CA ASN A 174 -15.28 4.50 -3.36
C ASN A 174 -14.41 5.76 -3.14
N ALA A 175 -13.26 5.87 -3.82
CA ALA A 175 -12.39 7.04 -3.72
C ALA A 175 -13.12 8.31 -4.18
N LEU A 176 -13.83 8.27 -5.31
CA LEU A 176 -14.65 9.39 -5.80
C LEU A 176 -15.74 9.77 -4.78
N SER A 177 -16.45 8.79 -4.25
CA SER A 177 -17.51 9.01 -3.25
C SER A 177 -16.96 9.63 -1.96
N ASP A 178 -15.82 9.12 -1.45
CA ASP A 178 -15.20 9.62 -0.23
C ASP A 178 -14.73 11.08 -0.38
N ALA A 179 -14.20 11.43 -1.56
CA ALA A 179 -13.83 12.80 -1.90
C ALA A 179 -15.04 13.68 -2.26
N ARG A 180 -16.26 13.12 -2.37
CA ARG A 180 -17.48 13.79 -2.85
C ARG A 180 -17.29 14.38 -4.25
N LEU A 181 -16.61 13.64 -5.10
CA LEU A 181 -16.33 14.00 -6.50
C LEU A 181 -16.99 12.99 -7.45
N SER A 182 -17.17 13.43 -8.67
CA SER A 182 -17.58 12.61 -9.81
C SER A 182 -16.43 12.49 -10.81
N ALA A 183 -16.52 11.61 -11.78
CA ALA A 183 -15.51 11.48 -12.83
C ALA A 183 -15.33 12.77 -13.65
N SER A 184 -16.37 13.61 -13.77
CA SER A 184 -16.32 14.90 -14.48
C SER A 184 -15.54 15.99 -13.72
N ASP A 185 -15.26 15.79 -12.43
CA ASP A 185 -14.47 16.72 -11.63
C ASP A 185 -12.95 16.44 -11.71
N LEU A 186 -12.57 15.39 -12.45
CA LEU A 186 -11.19 15.03 -12.70
C LEU A 186 -10.63 15.80 -13.89
N ASP A 187 -9.46 16.40 -13.71
CA ASP A 187 -8.71 17.05 -14.80
C ASP A 187 -7.76 16.08 -15.49
N GLN A 188 -7.23 15.10 -14.76
CA GLN A 188 -6.23 14.17 -15.29
C GLN A 188 -6.24 12.82 -14.55
N VAL A 189 -5.80 11.77 -15.26
CA VAL A 189 -5.54 10.45 -14.69
C VAL A 189 -4.09 10.07 -14.95
N LEU A 190 -3.37 9.68 -13.89
CA LEU A 190 -2.01 9.19 -13.94
C LEU A 190 -1.99 7.68 -13.73
N LEU A 191 -1.28 6.97 -14.59
CA LEU A 191 -1.08 5.54 -14.47
C LEU A 191 0.26 5.26 -13.78
N VAL A 192 0.22 4.44 -12.75
CA VAL A 192 1.35 4.01 -11.94
C VAL A 192 1.33 2.50 -11.83
N GLY A 193 2.53 1.88 -11.73
CA GLY A 193 2.69 0.44 -11.66
C GLY A 193 2.67 -0.25 -13.03
N GLY A 194 3.51 -1.27 -13.19
CA GLY A 194 3.73 -1.96 -14.47
C GLY A 194 2.49 -2.60 -15.06
N SER A 195 1.54 -3.05 -14.24
CA SER A 195 0.30 -3.69 -14.69
C SER A 195 -0.68 -2.72 -15.36
N THR A 196 -0.49 -1.41 -15.22
CA THR A 196 -1.25 -0.39 -15.98
C THR A 196 -0.89 -0.34 -17.45
N ARG A 197 0.17 -1.03 -17.89
CA ARG A 197 0.53 -1.19 -19.30
C ARG A 197 -0.44 -2.10 -20.06
N ILE A 198 -1.22 -2.92 -19.37
CA ILE A 198 -2.21 -3.83 -19.96
C ILE A 198 -3.28 -3.00 -20.66
N PRO A 199 -3.50 -3.18 -22.00
CA PRO A 199 -4.42 -2.36 -22.77
C PRO A 199 -5.86 -2.37 -22.24
N ALA A 200 -6.35 -3.51 -21.77
CA ALA A 200 -7.69 -3.62 -21.20
C ALA A 200 -7.85 -2.83 -19.89
N VAL A 201 -6.79 -2.70 -19.08
CA VAL A 201 -6.77 -1.83 -17.90
C VAL A 201 -6.90 -0.37 -18.31
N GLN A 202 -6.12 0.08 -19.29
CA GLN A 202 -6.19 1.46 -19.80
C GLN A 202 -7.58 1.77 -20.38
N ALA A 203 -8.14 0.84 -21.15
CA ALA A 203 -9.49 0.97 -21.69
C ALA A 203 -10.57 1.01 -20.57
N LYS A 204 -10.36 0.26 -19.47
CA LYS A 204 -11.24 0.30 -18.31
C LYS A 204 -11.19 1.66 -17.62
N VAL A 205 -10.00 2.20 -17.39
CA VAL A 205 -9.80 3.53 -16.78
C VAL A 205 -10.49 4.61 -17.63
N MET A 206 -10.25 4.61 -18.94
CA MET A 206 -10.88 5.56 -19.87
C MET A 206 -12.41 5.47 -19.85
N ARG A 207 -12.97 4.26 -19.78
CA ARG A 207 -14.43 4.08 -19.68
C ARG A 207 -15.00 4.60 -18.36
N MET A 208 -14.26 4.49 -17.26
CA MET A 208 -14.73 4.93 -15.94
C MET A 208 -14.62 6.44 -15.74
N THR A 209 -13.61 7.07 -16.33
CA THR A 209 -13.28 8.48 -16.08
C THR A 209 -13.64 9.40 -17.23
N GLY A 210 -13.78 8.87 -18.44
CA GLY A 210 -13.95 9.65 -19.67
C GLY A 210 -12.67 10.34 -20.13
N LEU A 211 -11.54 10.17 -19.41
CA LEU A 211 -10.26 10.80 -19.69
C LEU A 211 -9.26 9.80 -20.26
N GLU A 212 -8.46 10.24 -21.21
CA GLU A 212 -7.30 9.47 -21.64
C GLU A 212 -6.20 9.59 -20.57
N PRO A 213 -5.72 8.45 -20.02
CA PRO A 213 -4.69 8.49 -19.00
C PRO A 213 -3.37 9.05 -19.52
N SER A 214 -2.67 9.83 -18.71
CA SER A 214 -1.35 10.36 -19.04
C SER A 214 -0.31 9.24 -19.14
N ARG A 215 0.52 9.32 -20.18
CA ARG A 215 1.62 8.38 -20.47
C ARG A 215 2.97 9.10 -20.52
N SER A 216 3.08 10.30 -19.95
CA SER A 216 4.27 11.16 -20.04
C SER A 216 5.46 10.61 -19.25
N LEU A 217 5.22 9.76 -18.25
CA LEU A 217 6.26 9.11 -17.46
C LEU A 217 6.18 7.58 -17.55
N ASN A 218 7.31 6.94 -17.29
CA ASN A 218 7.35 5.50 -17.10
C ASN A 218 6.61 5.12 -15.79
N PRO A 219 5.52 4.33 -15.86
CA PRO A 219 4.73 3.96 -14.67
C PRO A 219 5.51 3.13 -13.65
N ASP A 220 6.62 2.48 -14.05
CA ASP A 220 7.47 1.70 -13.15
C ASP A 220 8.43 2.59 -12.34
N GLU A 221 8.73 3.81 -12.81
CA GLU A 221 9.79 4.68 -12.26
C GLU A 221 9.24 5.96 -11.62
N CYS A 222 8.01 6.35 -11.92
CA CYS A 222 7.46 7.64 -11.52
C CYS A 222 7.45 7.85 -9.99
N VAL A 223 7.21 6.81 -9.20
CA VAL A 223 7.25 6.86 -7.73
C VAL A 223 8.68 7.15 -7.24
N ALA A 224 9.68 6.46 -7.79
CA ALA A 224 11.09 6.67 -7.44
C ALA A 224 11.56 8.08 -7.83
N LEU A 225 11.16 8.57 -9.01
CA LEU A 225 11.45 9.93 -9.46
C LEU A 225 10.83 10.97 -8.53
N GLY A 226 9.58 10.79 -8.12
CA GLY A 226 8.92 11.69 -7.18
C GLY A 226 9.54 11.67 -5.79
N ALA A 227 9.95 10.50 -5.31
CA ALA A 227 10.70 10.38 -4.07
C ALA A 227 12.05 11.11 -4.15
N ALA A 228 12.76 11.04 -5.29
CA ALA A 228 13.99 11.76 -5.52
C ALA A 228 13.77 13.30 -5.53
N VAL A 229 12.70 13.77 -6.15
CA VAL A 229 12.31 15.19 -6.12
C VAL A 229 12.10 15.65 -4.68
N GLN A 230 11.36 14.89 -3.86
CA GLN A 230 11.14 15.22 -2.47
C GLN A 230 12.42 15.17 -1.63
N ALA A 231 13.29 14.20 -1.89
CA ALA A 231 14.59 14.09 -1.21
C ALA A 231 15.50 15.30 -1.52
N GLY A 232 15.54 15.74 -2.77
CA GLY A 232 16.27 16.93 -3.19
C GLY A 232 15.78 18.18 -2.45
N ARG A 233 14.46 18.36 -2.32
CA ARG A 233 13.87 19.48 -1.55
C ARG A 233 14.28 19.45 -0.08
N LEU A 234 14.15 18.32 0.57
CA LEU A 234 14.53 18.15 1.99
C LEU A 234 16.05 18.30 2.20
N GLY A 235 16.84 18.04 1.17
CA GLY A 235 18.29 18.24 1.14
C GLY A 235 18.73 19.68 0.85
N GLY A 236 17.80 20.60 0.56
CA GLY A 236 18.12 21.98 0.22
C GLY A 236 18.69 22.16 -1.19
N VAL A 237 18.49 21.18 -2.09
CA VAL A 237 18.86 21.30 -3.50
C VAL A 237 17.86 22.24 -4.17
N ALA A 238 18.36 23.33 -4.77
CA ALA A 238 17.53 24.22 -5.59
C ALA A 238 17.05 23.43 -6.83
N LEU A 239 15.79 23.01 -6.81
CA LEU A 239 15.15 22.37 -7.95
C LEU A 239 14.67 23.50 -8.87
N THR A 240 15.24 23.58 -10.08
CA THR A 240 14.75 24.50 -11.11
C THR A 240 13.47 23.89 -11.72
N GLY A 241 12.32 24.51 -11.47
CA GLY A 241 11.05 24.05 -12.04
C GLY A 241 9.83 24.32 -11.16
N PRO A 242 8.63 24.04 -11.67
CA PRO A 242 7.40 24.16 -10.92
C PRO A 242 7.45 23.27 -9.67
N GLY A 243 7.07 23.82 -8.51
CA GLY A 243 7.01 23.08 -7.25
C GLY A 243 7.96 23.56 -6.15
N GLU A 244 8.61 24.71 -6.31
CA GLU A 244 9.33 25.34 -5.20
C GLU A 244 8.36 25.70 -4.08
N GLY A 245 8.58 25.17 -2.86
CA GLY A 245 7.73 25.45 -1.70
C GLY A 245 6.45 24.61 -1.57
N LEU A 246 6.28 23.52 -2.32
CA LEU A 246 5.11 22.64 -2.23
C LEU A 246 4.93 22.01 -0.85
N LEU A 247 3.77 22.25 -0.26
CA LEU A 247 3.31 21.56 0.95
C LEU A 247 2.61 20.25 0.58
N LEU A 248 3.09 19.14 1.12
CA LEU A 248 2.45 17.84 0.95
C LEU A 248 1.50 17.56 2.11
N MET A 249 0.22 17.39 1.81
CA MET A 249 -0.82 17.02 2.76
C MET A 249 -1.37 15.65 2.38
N ASP A 250 -1.05 14.66 3.18
CA ASP A 250 -1.48 13.28 2.98
C ASP A 250 -2.66 12.93 3.89
N VAL A 251 -3.21 11.72 3.78
CA VAL A 251 -4.34 11.26 4.59
C VAL A 251 -4.07 9.91 5.23
N THR A 252 -4.77 9.64 6.34
CA THR A 252 -4.79 8.29 6.93
C THR A 252 -5.67 7.37 6.07
N PRO A 253 -5.19 6.19 5.67
CA PRO A 253 -5.92 5.32 4.73
C PRO A 253 -7.11 4.60 5.36
N LEU A 254 -7.08 4.35 6.67
CA LEU A 254 -8.08 3.59 7.41
C LEU A 254 -8.44 4.28 8.71
N THR A 255 -9.67 4.07 9.15
CA THR A 255 -10.20 4.55 10.42
C THR A 255 -9.41 3.97 11.60
N LEU A 256 -9.08 4.82 12.56
CA LEU A 256 -8.45 4.45 13.83
C LEU A 256 -9.48 4.53 14.96
N SER A 257 -9.54 3.47 15.77
CA SER A 257 -10.53 3.30 16.82
C SER A 257 -9.94 2.63 18.06
N ILE A 258 -10.70 2.61 19.14
CA ILE A 258 -10.41 1.79 20.31
C ILE A 258 -11.58 0.85 20.61
N GLU A 259 -11.26 -0.29 21.23
CA GLU A 259 -12.30 -1.17 21.76
C GLU A 259 -12.99 -0.54 22.96
N THR A 260 -14.31 -0.52 22.95
CA THR A 260 -15.16 -0.07 24.06
C THR A 260 -16.08 -1.18 24.53
N VAL A 261 -16.93 -0.89 25.53
CA VAL A 261 -17.85 -1.84 26.12
C VAL A 261 -18.69 -2.56 25.06
N GLY A 262 -18.81 -3.87 25.17
CA GLY A 262 -19.52 -4.70 24.19
C GLY A 262 -18.66 -5.13 22.99
N GLY A 263 -17.35 -4.82 23.00
CA GLY A 263 -16.45 -5.15 21.88
C GLY A 263 -16.64 -4.25 20.65
N VAL A 264 -17.23 -3.08 20.86
CA VAL A 264 -17.48 -2.10 19.78
C VAL A 264 -16.20 -1.32 19.49
N ALA A 265 -15.91 -1.11 18.20
CA ALA A 265 -14.84 -0.21 17.73
C ALA A 265 -15.37 1.23 17.72
N THR A 266 -14.95 2.04 18.70
CA THR A 266 -15.32 3.44 18.75
C THR A 266 -14.29 4.26 17.97
N HIS A 267 -14.74 4.90 16.88
CA HIS A 267 -13.90 5.69 16.00
C HIS A 267 -13.40 6.98 16.68
N LEU A 268 -12.14 7.32 16.44
CA LEU A 268 -11.51 8.57 16.85
C LEU A 268 -10.99 9.36 15.66
N ILE A 269 -10.33 8.72 14.70
CA ILE A 269 -9.87 9.36 13.48
C ILE A 269 -10.44 8.56 12.31
N GLU A 270 -11.27 9.21 11.51
CA GLU A 270 -11.88 8.60 10.33
C GLU A 270 -10.86 8.44 9.19
N ARG A 271 -11.05 7.44 8.33
CA ARG A 271 -10.26 7.30 7.11
C ARG A 271 -10.33 8.58 6.27
N ASN A 272 -9.29 8.82 5.49
CA ASN A 272 -9.12 10.02 4.68
C ASN A 272 -9.02 11.33 5.50
N SER A 273 -8.75 11.25 6.82
CA SER A 273 -8.38 12.43 7.61
C SER A 273 -6.99 12.90 7.24
N THR A 274 -6.83 14.21 6.95
CA THR A 274 -5.54 14.82 6.61
C THR A 274 -4.53 14.67 7.74
N ILE A 275 -3.29 14.32 7.42
CA ILE A 275 -2.17 14.20 8.35
C ILE A 275 -1.10 15.28 8.09
N PRO A 276 -0.39 15.78 9.15
CA PRO A 276 -0.49 15.34 10.54
C PRO A 276 -1.80 15.79 11.21
N THR A 277 -2.30 14.99 12.16
CA THR A 277 -3.54 15.28 12.88
C THR A 277 -3.51 14.77 14.31
N ARG A 278 -4.31 15.41 15.17
CA ARG A 278 -4.48 15.02 16.56
C ARG A 278 -5.95 15.09 16.94
N PHE A 279 -6.44 14.03 17.58
CA PHE A 279 -7.81 13.98 18.08
C PHE A 279 -7.85 13.34 19.46
N SER A 280 -8.70 13.89 20.36
CA SER A 280 -8.90 13.41 21.72
C SER A 280 -10.37 13.18 21.99
N LYS A 281 -10.67 12.10 22.73
CA LYS A 281 -12.03 11.80 23.21
C LYS A 281 -11.98 11.30 24.65
N VAL A 282 -12.96 11.73 25.46
CA VAL A 282 -13.05 11.31 26.86
C VAL A 282 -13.94 10.08 26.98
N PHE A 283 -13.41 9.07 27.66
CA PHE A 283 -14.06 7.82 27.99
C PHE A 283 -14.20 7.68 29.50
N THR A 284 -14.88 6.61 29.95
CA THR A 284 -15.09 6.34 31.36
C THR A 284 -14.95 4.84 31.66
N THR A 285 -14.97 4.47 32.94
CA THR A 285 -14.88 3.08 33.36
C THR A 285 -16.23 2.37 33.24
N ALA A 286 -16.19 1.09 32.85
CA ALA A 286 -17.38 0.22 32.74
C ALA A 286 -17.80 -0.41 34.05
N ALA A 287 -16.87 -0.63 35.01
CA ALA A 287 -17.12 -1.28 36.29
C ALA A 287 -16.86 -0.34 37.47
N PRO A 288 -17.63 -0.49 38.59
CA PRO A 288 -17.39 0.24 39.84
C PRO A 288 -15.98 -0.05 40.37
N PHE A 289 -15.33 0.97 40.90
CA PHE A 289 -14.02 0.90 41.56
C PHE A 289 -12.89 0.31 40.70
N GLN A 290 -13.07 0.31 39.38
CA GLN A 290 -12.04 -0.07 38.42
C GLN A 290 -10.86 0.89 38.55
N ASN A 291 -9.64 0.35 38.75
CA ASN A 291 -8.40 1.12 38.89
C ASN A 291 -7.44 0.95 37.74
N THR A 292 -7.85 0.22 36.72
CA THR A 292 -7.03 -0.09 35.52
C THR A 292 -7.94 -0.12 34.32
N VAL A 293 -7.47 0.45 33.20
CA VAL A 293 -8.13 0.39 31.89
C VAL A 293 -7.13 -0.14 30.86
N GLU A 294 -7.53 -1.14 30.13
CA GLU A 294 -6.83 -1.64 28.97
C GLU A 294 -7.34 -0.90 27.72
N ILE A 295 -6.45 -0.34 26.95
CA ILE A 295 -6.75 0.35 25.70
C ILE A 295 -6.22 -0.51 24.54
N LYS A 296 -7.12 -1.02 23.71
CA LYS A 296 -6.80 -1.71 22.48
C LYS A 296 -6.99 -0.77 21.31
N VAL A 297 -5.93 -0.50 20.60
CA VAL A 297 -5.89 0.38 19.42
C VAL A 297 -6.16 -0.45 18.18
N LEU A 298 -7.14 -0.04 17.39
CA LEU A 298 -7.66 -0.78 16.24
C LEU A 298 -7.57 0.05 14.97
N GLN A 299 -7.46 -0.63 13.84
CA GLN A 299 -7.49 -0.03 12.50
C GLN A 299 -8.45 -0.82 11.60
N GLY A 300 -9.37 -0.11 10.94
CA GLY A 300 -10.34 -0.69 10.00
C GLY A 300 -11.71 -0.06 10.11
N GLU A 301 -12.61 -0.51 9.22
CA GLU A 301 -13.94 0.09 9.02
C GLU A 301 -15.08 -0.75 9.63
N ARG A 302 -14.75 -1.80 10.41
CA ARG A 302 -15.75 -2.69 10.98
C ARG A 302 -16.23 -2.18 12.34
N GLU A 303 -17.51 -2.37 12.65
CA GLU A 303 -18.13 -1.90 13.91
C GLU A 303 -17.63 -2.65 15.16
N PHE A 304 -17.18 -3.91 15.01
CA PHE A 304 -16.69 -4.70 16.13
C PHE A 304 -15.17 -4.80 16.13
N ALA A 305 -14.58 -4.70 17.33
CA ALA A 305 -13.13 -4.74 17.55
C ALA A 305 -12.47 -6.00 16.97
N ARG A 306 -13.11 -7.16 17.12
CA ARG A 306 -12.62 -8.47 16.64
C ARG A 306 -12.46 -8.54 15.10
N ASP A 307 -13.19 -7.71 14.38
CA ASP A 307 -13.26 -7.71 12.91
C ASP A 307 -12.32 -6.65 12.31
N ASN A 308 -11.62 -5.89 13.18
CA ASN A 308 -10.62 -4.89 12.82
C ASN A 308 -9.21 -5.38 13.17
N LYS A 309 -8.21 -4.76 12.57
CA LYS A 309 -6.81 -5.06 12.88
C LYS A 309 -6.41 -4.45 14.22
N LEU A 310 -5.97 -5.29 15.16
CA LEU A 310 -5.34 -4.81 16.39
C LEU A 310 -3.94 -4.28 16.08
N LEU A 311 -3.71 -3.00 16.36
CA LEU A 311 -2.42 -2.33 16.20
C LEU A 311 -1.55 -2.44 17.45
N GLY A 312 -2.17 -2.41 18.63
CA GLY A 312 -1.46 -2.51 19.89
C GLY A 312 -2.39 -2.42 21.09
N THR A 313 -1.85 -2.82 22.24
CA THR A 313 -2.57 -2.80 23.51
C THR A 313 -1.68 -2.22 24.59
N PHE A 314 -2.21 -1.34 25.43
CA PHE A 314 -1.52 -0.82 26.60
C PHE A 314 -2.49 -0.60 27.76
N THR A 315 -1.95 -0.51 28.97
CA THR A 315 -2.75 -0.47 30.19
C THR A 315 -2.46 0.80 30.98
N LEU A 316 -3.50 1.61 31.21
CA LEU A 316 -3.44 2.73 32.15
C LEU A 316 -3.81 2.22 33.55
N ARG A 317 -2.90 2.38 34.52
CA ARG A 317 -3.06 1.94 35.90
C ARG A 317 -3.13 3.11 36.87
N GLY A 318 -3.77 2.88 38.02
CA GLY A 318 -3.87 3.87 39.10
C GLY A 318 -4.82 5.02 38.76
N ILE A 319 -5.86 4.73 37.99
CA ILE A 319 -6.96 5.65 37.75
C ILE A 319 -7.77 5.87 39.01
N LYS A 320 -8.52 6.97 39.06
CA LYS A 320 -9.37 7.33 40.19
C LYS A 320 -10.38 6.22 40.50
N ARG A 321 -10.40 5.73 41.75
CA ARG A 321 -11.39 4.77 42.22
C ARG A 321 -12.71 5.47 42.48
N ALA A 322 -13.70 5.19 41.65
CA ALA A 322 -15.06 5.75 41.76
C ALA A 322 -16.09 4.77 41.18
N TRP A 323 -17.36 5.13 41.23
CA TRP A 323 -18.41 4.40 40.54
C TRP A 323 -18.19 4.40 39.03
N ALA A 324 -18.73 3.37 38.36
CA ALA A 324 -18.72 3.30 36.90
C ALA A 324 -19.30 4.60 36.31
N GLY A 325 -18.70 5.09 35.24
CA GLY A 325 -19.12 6.32 34.59
C GLY A 325 -18.53 7.62 35.17
N VAL A 326 -17.87 7.60 36.33
CA VAL A 326 -17.33 8.78 37.01
C VAL A 326 -15.92 9.15 36.57
N PRO A 327 -14.94 8.20 36.50
CA PRO A 327 -13.57 8.54 36.02
C PRO A 327 -13.59 9.06 34.59
N LYS A 328 -12.78 10.08 34.33
CA LYS A 328 -12.64 10.68 33.00
C LYS A 328 -11.27 10.33 32.44
N ILE A 329 -11.26 9.50 31.40
CA ILE A 329 -10.06 9.02 30.75
C ILE A 329 -9.99 9.63 29.34
N GLU A 330 -9.11 10.58 29.15
CA GLU A 330 -8.86 11.17 27.83
C GLU A 330 -7.95 10.24 27.04
N VAL A 331 -8.43 9.79 25.87
CA VAL A 331 -7.63 9.05 24.89
C VAL A 331 -7.33 9.97 23.72
N THR A 332 -6.04 10.18 23.43
CA THR A 332 -5.55 11.04 22.37
C THR A 332 -4.83 10.20 21.33
N PHE A 333 -5.21 10.36 20.09
CA PHE A 333 -4.48 9.89 18.92
C PHE A 333 -3.72 11.05 18.31
N ASP A 334 -2.44 10.84 18.03
CA ASP A 334 -1.54 11.81 17.39
C ASP A 334 -0.87 11.11 16.20
N ILE A 335 -1.11 11.60 14.99
CA ILE A 335 -0.53 11.07 13.75
C ILE A 335 0.45 12.10 13.21
N ASP A 336 1.71 11.71 13.05
CA ASP A 336 2.74 12.59 12.49
C ASP A 336 2.66 12.71 10.96
N ALA A 337 3.53 13.54 10.38
CA ALA A 337 3.61 13.74 8.93
C ALA A 337 4.11 12.49 8.15
N ASN A 338 4.60 11.47 8.82
CA ASN A 338 4.98 10.18 8.24
C ASN A 338 3.85 9.15 8.33
N GLY A 339 2.72 9.51 8.98
CA GLY A 339 1.61 8.60 9.25
C GLY A 339 1.84 7.69 10.46
N ILE A 340 2.82 7.96 11.30
CA ILE A 340 3.09 7.17 12.51
C ILE A 340 2.12 7.60 13.60
N VAL A 341 1.41 6.62 14.18
CA VAL A 341 0.39 6.85 15.19
C VAL A 341 0.97 6.68 16.59
N MET A 342 0.77 7.68 17.43
CA MET A 342 0.97 7.62 18.87
C MET A 342 -0.40 7.70 19.56
N VAL A 343 -0.65 6.79 20.49
CA VAL A 343 -1.88 6.80 21.31
C VAL A 343 -1.51 7.00 22.76
N ARG A 344 -2.19 7.95 23.40
CA ARG A 344 -2.00 8.31 24.81
C ARG A 344 -3.33 8.19 25.53
N ALA A 345 -3.31 7.65 26.74
CA ALA A 345 -4.46 7.66 27.66
C ALA A 345 -4.06 8.36 28.95
N ARG A 346 -4.89 9.28 29.43
CA ARG A 346 -4.69 10.06 30.64
C ARG A 346 -5.94 10.10 31.51
N ASP A 347 -5.80 9.77 32.79
CA ASP A 347 -6.83 10.04 33.79
C ASP A 347 -6.79 11.53 34.13
N MET A 348 -7.88 12.22 33.85
CA MET A 348 -7.99 13.68 34.03
C MET A 348 -8.03 14.10 35.52
N ASP A 349 -8.44 13.19 36.42
CA ASP A 349 -8.53 13.47 37.85
C ASP A 349 -7.18 13.22 38.56
N THR A 350 -6.48 12.12 38.24
CA THR A 350 -5.22 11.76 38.91
C THR A 350 -3.99 12.26 38.16
N GLY A 351 -4.13 12.66 36.92
CA GLY A 351 -3.04 13.02 36.03
C GLY A 351 -2.17 11.84 35.57
N LYS A 352 -2.52 10.58 35.95
CA LYS A 352 -1.81 9.39 35.48
C LYS A 352 -1.95 9.25 33.98
N GLU A 353 -0.84 8.95 33.33
CA GLU A 353 -0.76 8.87 31.88
C GLU A 353 0.02 7.63 31.44
N GLN A 354 -0.36 7.06 30.33
CA GLN A 354 0.35 6.00 29.62
C GLN A 354 0.18 6.20 28.12
N SER A 355 1.21 5.89 27.34
CA SER A 355 1.17 5.99 25.89
C SER A 355 1.79 4.77 25.22
N ILE A 356 1.40 4.56 23.96
CA ILE A 356 2.02 3.60 23.05
C ILE A 356 2.26 4.30 21.71
N THR A 357 3.44 4.14 21.15
CA THR A 357 3.66 4.40 19.73
C THR A 357 3.34 3.11 19.00
N ILE A 358 2.49 3.20 18.01
CA ILE A 358 2.16 2.04 17.18
C ILE A 358 3.35 1.76 16.28
N SER A 359 4.24 0.94 16.80
CA SER A 359 5.28 0.27 16.04
C SER A 359 4.84 -1.19 15.99
N GLY A 360 4.58 -1.73 14.81
CA GLY A 360 4.02 -3.09 14.69
C GLY A 360 4.79 -4.13 15.49
N THR A 361 4.13 -5.21 15.86
CA THR A 361 4.67 -6.30 16.68
C THR A 361 5.89 -7.02 16.09
N SER A 362 6.31 -6.65 14.88
CA SER A 362 7.48 -7.18 14.17
C SER A 362 8.62 -6.17 14.01
N ASN A 363 8.53 -4.98 14.60
CA ASN A 363 9.58 -3.98 14.44
C ASN A 363 10.80 -4.32 15.29
N LEU A 364 11.95 -4.09 14.69
CA LEU A 364 13.25 -4.24 15.35
C LEU A 364 13.39 -3.19 16.47
N SER A 365 13.91 -3.60 17.62
CA SER A 365 14.33 -2.67 18.66
C SER A 365 15.52 -1.83 18.20
N GLU A 366 15.79 -0.68 18.84
CA GLU A 366 16.96 0.14 18.52
C GLU A 366 18.28 -0.66 18.66
N ALA A 367 18.34 -1.63 19.56
CA ALA A 367 19.48 -2.53 19.71
C ALA A 367 19.64 -3.47 18.50
N GLU A 368 18.52 -4.00 17.97
CA GLU A 368 18.52 -4.87 16.79
C GLU A 368 18.84 -4.08 15.52
N ILE A 369 18.34 -2.84 15.38
CA ILE A 369 18.67 -1.93 14.28
C ILE A 369 20.19 -1.64 14.31
N THR A 370 20.74 -1.28 15.48
CA THR A 370 22.17 -1.00 15.65
C THR A 370 23.02 -2.23 15.34
N ARG A 371 22.57 -3.43 15.72
CA ARG A 371 23.24 -4.69 15.38
C ARG A 371 23.19 -4.93 13.86
N ALA A 372 22.04 -4.79 13.22
CA ALA A 372 21.90 -4.97 11.77
C ALA A 372 22.76 -3.99 10.96
N MET A 373 22.86 -2.71 11.39
CA MET A 373 23.76 -1.74 10.79
C MET A 373 25.25 -2.16 10.90
N ARG A 374 25.63 -2.71 12.05
CA ARG A 374 26.99 -3.18 12.29
C ARG A 374 27.33 -4.41 11.45
N ASP A 375 26.40 -5.34 11.37
CA ASP A 375 26.53 -6.56 10.54
C ASP A 375 26.58 -6.20 9.04
N ALA A 376 25.72 -5.30 8.56
CA ALA A 376 25.77 -4.80 7.19
C ALA A 376 27.13 -4.16 6.84
N ALA A 377 27.67 -3.34 7.72
CA ALA A 377 29.00 -2.74 7.52
C ALA A 377 30.12 -3.78 7.52
N ALA A 378 30.07 -4.79 8.41
CA ALA A 378 31.06 -5.84 8.53
C ALA A 378 31.11 -6.75 7.29
N PHE A 379 29.95 -7.07 6.68
CA PHE A 379 29.84 -7.99 5.56
C PHE A 379 29.76 -7.33 4.18
N ALA A 380 29.76 -6.00 4.09
CA ALA A 380 29.63 -5.25 2.84
C ALA A 380 30.64 -5.63 1.74
N GLY A 381 31.85 -6.03 2.11
CA GLY A 381 32.88 -6.51 1.17
C GLY A 381 32.53 -7.87 0.58
N GLN A 382 32.19 -8.82 1.44
CA GLN A 382 31.82 -10.19 1.03
C GLN A 382 30.55 -10.23 0.21
N ASP A 383 29.58 -9.37 0.53
CA ASP A 383 28.31 -9.29 -0.21
C ASP A 383 28.53 -8.74 -1.62
N ARG A 384 29.42 -7.75 -1.79
CA ARG A 384 29.81 -7.25 -3.11
C ARG A 384 30.51 -8.30 -3.95
N GLU A 385 31.43 -9.09 -3.36
CA GLU A 385 32.11 -10.17 -4.07
C GLU A 385 31.14 -11.28 -4.49
N ARG A 386 30.20 -11.65 -3.61
CA ARG A 386 29.14 -12.63 -3.93
C ARG A 386 28.22 -12.15 -5.05
N LYS A 387 27.82 -10.88 -5.00
CA LYS A 387 26.99 -10.28 -6.06
C LYS A 387 27.71 -10.29 -7.41
N ALA A 388 28.98 -9.86 -7.43
CA ALA A 388 29.81 -9.86 -8.65
C ALA A 388 30.06 -11.27 -9.21
N ALA A 389 29.96 -12.32 -8.38
CA ALA A 389 30.09 -13.71 -8.83
C ALA A 389 28.77 -14.30 -9.38
N LEU A 390 27.64 -13.61 -9.21
CA LEU A 390 26.33 -14.00 -9.70
C LEU A 390 25.91 -13.23 -10.98
N GLU A 391 26.55 -12.09 -11.24
CA GLU A 391 26.47 -11.29 -12.46
C GLU A 391 27.46 -11.82 -13.53
#